data_546e9bfbcacdb44ac12814f3a31eb967
#
_entry.id   546e9bfbcacdb44ac12814f3a31eb967
#
_cell.length_a   1.000
_cell.length_b   1.000
_cell.length_c   1.000
_cell.angle_alpha   90.00
_cell.angle_beta   90.00
_cell.angle_gamma   90.00
#
_symmetry.space_group_name_H-M   'P 1'
#
loop_
_entity.id
_entity.type
_entity.pdbx_description
1 polymer ?
#
loop_
_entity_poly.entity_id
_entity_poly.type
_entity_poly.pdbx_seq_one_letter_code
_entity_poly.pdbx_strand_id
1 'polypeptide(L)'
;DRDWSSDVCSSDLQNGLISHGHDELDRYTLNSKIGAELASWARLDYSTKWTRKDYEKPQYLTGLFFHNIARRWPSCPVVDPNGNWMAEMEIYELEDGGIYKENNDEFTQQLKFTFTPLKGWNIYAEGALRLTNNKTTQNKIPIYNYNVANEPMLRDSGYGTVTYVYDNRYKQNYYAVNVYTDYSHSFGKHNGKVLLGLNYERYNQDNMWASGTDLTTEDKPFLSQTQSNKKNGDGYWNRATAGYFGRFNYNYMSKYLLEMNLRYDGSSKFRPENR
;
A
#
# COMPACT_ATOMS: atom_id res chain seq x y z
N ASP A 1 27.43 -17.40 -21.43
CA ASP A 1 26.46 -17.52 -20.30
C ASP A 1 26.70 -16.34 -19.38
N ARG A 2 25.81 -15.37 -19.43
CA ARG A 2 25.82 -14.24 -18.49
C ARG A 2 24.48 -14.25 -17.76
N ASP A 3 24.47 -14.99 -16.65
CA ASP A 3 23.40 -14.87 -15.66
C ASP A 3 23.59 -13.55 -14.93
N TRP A 4 22.58 -12.68 -14.99
CA TRP A 4 22.57 -11.43 -14.23
C TRP A 4 21.70 -11.61 -13.01
N SER A 5 22.30 -11.44 -11.83
CA SER A 5 21.56 -11.24 -10.59
C SER A 5 21.84 -9.85 -10.05
N SER A 6 20.83 -9.17 -9.56
CA SER A 6 21.00 -7.95 -8.77
C SER A 6 20.10 -8.03 -7.54
N ASP A 7 20.72 -7.90 -6.38
CA ASP A 7 20.05 -7.91 -5.09
C ASP A 7 20.26 -6.55 -4.42
N VAL A 8 19.17 -5.93 -3.99
CA VAL A 8 19.20 -4.67 -3.26
C VAL A 8 18.36 -4.84 -2.01
N CYS A 9 18.97 -4.58 -0.87
CA CYS A 9 18.30 -4.46 0.42
C CYS A 9 18.45 -3.02 0.89
N SER A 10 17.35 -2.38 1.26
CA SER A 10 17.34 -1.05 1.87
C SER A 10 16.49 -1.03 3.12
N SER A 11 16.88 -0.19 4.06
CA SER A 11 16.12 0.15 5.26
C SER A 11 16.07 1.67 5.35
N ASP A 12 14.87 2.21 5.46
CA ASP A 12 14.62 3.64 5.58
C ASP A 12 13.87 3.90 6.89
N LEU A 13 14.36 4.83 7.69
CA LEU A 13 13.72 5.33 8.89
C LEU A 13 13.28 6.76 8.65
N GLN A 14 12.02 7.08 8.93
CA GLN A 14 11.49 8.43 8.83
C GLN A 14 10.77 8.80 10.12
N ASN A 15 11.27 9.82 10.81
CA ASN A 15 10.59 10.40 11.97
C ASN A 15 9.61 11.49 11.53
N GLY A 16 8.55 11.66 12.31
CA GLY A 16 7.59 12.74 12.15
C GLY A 16 8.19 14.12 12.47
N LEU A 17 7.44 15.16 12.12
CA LEU A 17 7.85 16.55 12.35
C LEU A 17 7.60 17.04 13.77
N ILE A 18 6.76 16.35 14.52
CA ILE A 18 6.36 16.74 15.88
C ILE A 18 7.27 16.04 16.87
N SER A 19 7.84 16.81 17.80
CA SER A 19 8.76 16.29 18.83
C SER A 19 8.07 15.58 20.00
N HIS A 20 6.77 15.68 20.10
CA HIS A 20 5.94 15.04 21.13
C HIS A 20 5.18 13.86 20.57
N GLY A 21 5.11 12.78 21.36
CA GLY A 21 4.56 11.52 20.90
C GLY A 21 5.53 10.78 19.97
N HIS A 22 5.19 9.58 19.59
CA HIS A 22 6.00 8.73 18.71
C HIS A 22 5.37 8.70 17.31
N ASP A 23 6.03 9.30 16.32
CA ASP A 23 5.60 9.32 14.92
C ASP A 23 6.77 8.85 14.06
N GLU A 24 6.70 7.59 13.62
CA GLU A 24 7.82 6.89 12.97
C GLU A 24 7.35 5.95 11.89
N LEU A 25 8.06 5.93 10.77
CA LEU A 25 7.88 5.01 9.68
C LEU A 25 9.19 4.26 9.40
N ASP A 26 9.15 2.95 9.61
CA ASP A 26 10.19 2.02 9.20
C ASP A 26 9.80 1.37 7.87
N ARG A 27 10.72 1.38 6.91
CA ARG A 27 10.56 0.67 5.64
C ARG A 27 11.74 -0.24 5.38
N TYR A 28 11.42 -1.49 5.11
CA TYR A 28 12.38 -2.50 4.68
C TYR A 28 12.04 -2.93 3.26
N THR A 29 13.02 -2.97 2.37
CA THR A 29 12.82 -3.40 0.98
C THR A 29 13.91 -4.37 0.60
N LEU A 30 13.48 -5.53 0.07
CA LEU A 30 14.35 -6.52 -0.55
C LEU A 30 13.93 -6.70 -2.01
N ASN A 31 14.84 -6.49 -2.94
CA ASN A 31 14.64 -6.73 -4.36
C ASN A 31 15.67 -7.73 -4.86
N SER A 32 15.24 -8.69 -5.66
CA SER A 32 16.12 -9.61 -6.36
C SER A 32 15.64 -9.81 -7.79
N LYS A 33 16.58 -9.85 -8.74
CA LYS A 33 16.30 -10.14 -10.14
C LYS A 33 17.33 -11.16 -10.65
N ILE A 34 16.82 -12.20 -11.30
CA ILE A 34 17.60 -13.26 -11.89
C ILE A 34 17.17 -13.43 -13.33
N GLY A 35 18.11 -13.43 -14.25
CA GLY A 35 17.85 -13.73 -15.66
C GLY A 35 18.70 -14.93 -16.08
N ALA A 36 18.11 -15.92 -16.70
CA ALA A 36 18.75 -17.12 -17.17
C ALA A 36 18.47 -17.35 -18.66
N GLU A 37 19.51 -17.56 -19.46
CA GLU A 37 19.40 -18.04 -20.84
C GLU A 37 19.34 -19.57 -20.83
N LEU A 38 18.12 -20.11 -20.98
CA LEU A 38 17.89 -21.55 -20.96
C LEU A 38 18.36 -22.22 -22.25
N ALA A 39 18.28 -21.51 -23.36
CA ALA A 39 18.73 -21.90 -24.68
C ALA A 39 18.91 -20.65 -25.54
N SER A 40 19.54 -20.78 -26.72
CA SER A 40 19.71 -19.67 -27.67
C SER A 40 18.37 -19.03 -28.13
N TRP A 41 17.25 -19.72 -27.92
CA TRP A 41 15.90 -19.32 -28.28
C TRP A 41 14.98 -19.13 -27.08
N ALA A 42 15.46 -19.34 -25.83
CA ALA A 42 14.64 -19.27 -24.62
C ALA A 42 15.37 -18.56 -23.47
N ARG A 43 14.74 -17.54 -22.92
CA ARG A 43 15.21 -16.80 -21.74
C ARG A 43 14.11 -16.74 -20.69
N LEU A 44 14.53 -16.88 -19.44
CA LEU A 44 13.69 -16.73 -18.24
C LEU A 44 14.21 -15.54 -17.42
N ASP A 45 13.34 -14.60 -17.13
CA ASP A 45 13.62 -13.52 -16.17
C ASP A 45 12.64 -13.65 -14.99
N TYR A 46 13.19 -13.68 -13.79
CA TYR A 46 12.43 -13.71 -12.55
C TYR A 46 12.81 -12.52 -11.68
N SER A 47 11.82 -11.87 -11.11
CA SER A 47 12.05 -10.84 -10.11
C SER A 47 11.13 -11.00 -8.90
N THR A 48 11.69 -10.75 -7.73
CA THR A 48 10.95 -10.71 -6.48
C THR A 48 11.23 -9.40 -5.77
N LYS A 49 10.19 -8.85 -5.15
CA LYS A 49 10.29 -7.68 -4.29
C LYS A 49 9.45 -7.93 -3.04
N TRP A 50 10.06 -7.75 -1.89
CA TRP A 50 9.34 -7.66 -0.62
C TRP A 50 9.54 -6.26 -0.05
N THR A 51 8.45 -5.67 0.44
CA THR A 51 8.47 -4.39 1.13
C THR A 51 7.64 -4.52 2.39
N ARG A 52 8.22 -4.20 3.53
CA ARG A 52 7.54 -4.05 4.80
C ARG A 52 7.58 -2.60 5.23
N LYS A 53 6.43 -2.09 5.68
CA LYS A 53 6.29 -0.78 6.29
C LYS A 53 5.66 -0.98 7.66
N ASP A 54 6.34 -0.49 8.68
CA ASP A 54 5.83 -0.41 10.04
C ASP A 54 5.67 1.08 10.36
N TYR A 55 4.43 1.53 10.53
CA TYR A 55 4.10 2.92 10.82
C TYR A 55 3.41 3.01 12.17
N GLU A 56 3.90 3.90 13.01
CA GLU A 56 3.33 4.19 14.31
C GLU A 56 3.20 5.69 14.49
N LYS A 57 2.09 6.14 15.04
CA LYS A 57 1.87 7.55 15.40
C LYS A 57 0.91 7.69 16.58
N PRO A 58 0.92 8.85 17.27
CA PRO A 58 -0.13 9.20 18.22
C PRO A 58 -1.51 9.11 17.57
N GLN A 59 -2.48 8.53 18.28
CA GLN A 59 -3.84 8.37 17.78
C GLN A 59 -4.50 9.71 17.41
N TYR A 60 -4.18 10.76 18.15
CA TYR A 60 -4.73 12.10 17.95
C TYR A 60 -3.90 13.00 17.04
N LEU A 61 -2.81 12.52 16.46
CA LEU A 61 -2.08 13.24 15.42
C LEU A 61 -2.88 13.19 14.10
N THR A 62 -3.86 14.08 14.00
CA THR A 62 -4.85 14.15 12.91
C THR A 62 -4.91 15.55 12.31
N GLY A 63 -5.70 15.72 11.26
CA GLY A 63 -5.99 17.06 10.71
C GLY A 63 -6.58 18.01 11.74
N LEU A 64 -7.36 17.51 12.70
CA LEU A 64 -7.93 18.32 13.78
C LEU A 64 -6.82 18.85 14.73
N PHE A 65 -5.83 18.04 15.07
CA PHE A 65 -4.68 18.48 15.84
C PHE A 65 -3.98 19.68 15.16
N PHE A 66 -3.61 19.55 13.89
CA PHE A 66 -2.96 20.63 13.15
C PHE A 66 -3.86 21.88 13.01
N HIS A 67 -5.15 21.70 12.82
CA HIS A 67 -6.10 22.79 12.81
C HIS A 67 -6.16 23.52 14.15
N ASN A 68 -6.15 22.79 15.25
CA ASN A 68 -6.20 23.38 16.59
C ASN A 68 -4.93 24.15 16.92
N ILE A 69 -3.75 23.58 16.73
CA ILE A 69 -2.50 24.29 17.03
C ILE A 69 -2.31 25.55 16.17
N ALA A 70 -2.74 25.53 14.90
CA ALA A 70 -2.67 26.68 14.01
C ALA A 70 -3.55 27.87 14.48
N ARG A 71 -4.51 27.64 15.35
CA ARG A 71 -5.45 28.66 15.88
C ARG A 71 -5.11 29.11 17.28
N ARG A 72 -4.04 28.56 17.88
CA ARG A 72 -3.66 28.92 19.26
C ARG A 72 -3.20 30.37 19.35
N TRP A 73 -3.59 30.99 20.46
CA TRP A 73 -3.21 32.37 20.75
C TRP A 73 -1.75 32.38 21.21
N PRO A 74 -0.93 33.26 20.68
CA PRO A 74 0.49 33.34 21.09
C PRO A 74 0.70 33.65 22.58
N SER A 75 -0.32 34.18 23.26
CA SER A 75 -0.33 34.49 24.69
C SER A 75 -0.61 33.28 25.60
N CYS A 76 -1.02 32.13 25.04
CA CYS A 76 -1.22 30.93 25.86
C CYS A 76 0.11 30.38 26.33
N PRO A 77 0.34 30.16 27.63
CA PRO A 77 1.53 29.52 28.13
C PRO A 77 1.56 28.05 27.71
N VAL A 78 2.74 27.48 27.56
CA VAL A 78 2.93 26.07 27.18
C VAL A 78 2.70 25.16 28.39
N VAL A 79 3.11 25.61 29.55
CA VAL A 79 2.98 24.88 30.82
C VAL A 79 2.31 25.74 31.88
N ASP A 80 1.63 25.10 32.81
CA ASP A 80 1.05 25.74 33.99
C ASP A 80 2.13 26.03 35.07
N PRO A 81 1.82 26.76 36.17
CA PRO A 81 2.77 27.00 37.23
C PRO A 81 3.27 25.74 37.96
N ASN A 82 2.58 24.60 37.84
CA ASN A 82 2.97 23.32 38.43
C ASN A 82 3.87 22.49 37.47
N GLY A 83 4.08 22.98 36.22
CA GLY A 83 4.89 22.30 35.21
C GLY A 83 4.11 21.33 34.30
N ASN A 84 2.78 21.27 34.40
CA ASN A 84 1.95 20.46 33.53
C ASN A 84 1.72 21.15 32.18
N TRP A 85 1.57 20.38 31.11
CA TRP A 85 1.18 20.93 29.83
C TRP A 85 -0.21 21.59 29.89
N MET A 86 -0.30 22.76 29.31
CA MET A 86 -1.63 23.41 29.17
C MET A 86 -2.53 22.61 28.24
N ALA A 87 -3.79 22.48 28.57
CA ALA A 87 -4.79 21.78 27.77
C ALA A 87 -4.84 22.25 26.31
N GLU A 88 -4.63 23.53 26.11
CA GLU A 88 -4.64 24.18 24.81
C GLU A 88 -3.46 23.76 23.93
N MET A 89 -2.39 23.21 24.46
CA MET A 89 -1.21 22.79 23.68
C MET A 89 -1.41 21.41 23.05
N GLU A 90 -2.41 20.64 23.48
CA GLU A 90 -2.72 19.30 22.93
C GLU A 90 -1.56 18.29 23.00
N ILE A 91 -0.61 18.51 23.91
CA ILE A 91 0.56 17.62 24.05
C ILE A 91 0.16 16.30 24.71
N TYR A 92 -0.76 16.34 25.68
CA TYR A 92 -1.28 15.11 26.30
C TYR A 92 -1.98 14.19 25.32
N GLU A 93 -2.62 14.74 24.29
CA GLU A 93 -3.24 13.97 23.21
C GLU A 93 -2.22 13.16 22.40
N LEU A 94 -1.00 13.68 22.27
CA LEU A 94 0.07 13.01 21.55
C LEU A 94 0.82 12.00 22.41
N GLU A 95 0.99 12.30 23.71
CA GLU A 95 1.77 11.46 24.62
C GLU A 95 0.94 10.35 25.25
N ASP A 96 -0.30 10.67 25.69
CA ASP A 96 -1.12 9.77 26.51
C ASP A 96 -2.39 9.27 25.79
N GLY A 97 -2.75 9.86 24.64
CA GLY A 97 -4.04 9.64 24.00
C GLY A 97 -4.20 8.31 23.24
N GLY A 98 -3.17 7.48 23.27
CA GLY A 98 -3.16 6.19 22.57
C GLY A 98 -2.44 6.24 21.22
N ILE A 99 -2.41 5.11 20.54
CA ILE A 99 -1.52 4.85 19.42
C ILE A 99 -2.29 4.33 18.21
N TYR A 100 -1.88 4.77 17.02
CA TYR A 100 -2.22 4.19 15.73
C TYR A 100 -1.01 3.43 15.20
N LYS A 101 -1.18 2.15 14.87
CA LYS A 101 -0.15 1.32 14.22
C LYS A 101 -0.65 0.73 12.92
N GLU A 102 0.18 0.76 11.91
CA GLU A 102 -0.06 0.11 10.63
C GLU A 102 1.16 -0.71 10.21
N ASN A 103 0.96 -2.01 10.02
CA ASN A 103 1.94 -2.92 9.46
C ASN A 103 1.49 -3.34 8.07
N ASN A 104 2.29 -3.06 7.06
CA ASN A 104 1.99 -3.38 5.68
C ASN A 104 3.12 -4.22 5.07
N ASP A 105 2.81 -5.48 4.73
CA ASP A 105 3.69 -6.38 4.00
C ASP A 105 3.19 -6.51 2.57
N GLU A 106 4.04 -6.15 1.60
CA GLU A 106 3.81 -6.35 0.18
C GLU A 106 4.87 -7.28 -0.41
N PHE A 107 4.43 -8.36 -1.03
CA PHE A 107 5.28 -9.32 -1.69
C PHE A 107 4.89 -9.42 -3.17
N THR A 108 5.79 -9.01 -4.05
CA THR A 108 5.58 -9.01 -5.50
C THR A 108 6.54 -9.99 -6.16
N GLN A 109 6.00 -10.84 -7.02
CA GLN A 109 6.77 -11.76 -7.87
C GLN A 109 6.40 -11.54 -9.32
N GLN A 110 7.38 -11.58 -10.20
CA GLN A 110 7.19 -11.53 -11.64
C GLN A 110 8.05 -12.59 -12.31
N LEU A 111 7.45 -13.27 -13.24
CA LEU A 111 8.10 -14.26 -14.09
C LEU A 111 7.84 -13.89 -15.54
N LYS A 112 8.91 -13.83 -16.32
CA LYS A 112 8.82 -13.54 -17.76
C LYS A 112 9.58 -14.59 -18.54
N PHE A 113 8.89 -15.25 -19.43
CA PHE A 113 9.45 -16.11 -20.45
C PHE A 113 9.55 -15.35 -21.76
N THR A 114 10.71 -15.36 -22.37
CA THR A 114 10.94 -14.89 -23.74
C THR A 114 11.35 -16.07 -24.60
N PHE A 115 10.66 -16.28 -25.70
CA PHE A 115 10.84 -17.38 -26.61
C PHE A 115 11.05 -16.83 -28.02
N THR A 116 12.17 -17.16 -28.68
CA THR A 116 12.53 -16.66 -30.01
C THR A 116 12.71 -17.85 -30.97
N PRO A 117 11.59 -18.43 -31.48
CA PRO A 117 11.65 -19.65 -32.32
C PRO A 117 12.33 -19.42 -33.67
N LEU A 118 12.20 -18.21 -34.21
CA LEU A 118 12.76 -17.82 -35.48
C LEU A 118 13.27 -16.36 -35.40
N LYS A 119 14.21 -16.03 -36.29
CA LYS A 119 14.71 -14.65 -36.39
C LYS A 119 13.57 -13.67 -36.67
N GLY A 120 13.44 -12.68 -35.82
CA GLY A 120 12.39 -11.66 -35.91
C GLY A 120 11.06 -12.04 -35.29
N TRP A 121 10.89 -13.27 -34.77
CA TRP A 121 9.67 -13.69 -34.09
C TRP A 121 9.95 -13.97 -32.60
N ASN A 122 9.27 -13.23 -31.73
CA ASN A 122 9.35 -13.41 -30.28
C ASN A 122 7.96 -13.71 -29.71
N ILE A 123 7.92 -14.57 -28.72
CA ILE A 123 6.74 -14.90 -27.92
C ILE A 123 7.10 -14.62 -26.45
N TYR A 124 6.20 -13.95 -25.76
CA TYR A 124 6.37 -13.57 -24.35
C TYR A 124 5.21 -14.13 -23.53
N ALA A 125 5.55 -14.72 -22.41
CA ALA A 125 4.59 -15.07 -21.37
C ALA A 125 5.05 -14.46 -20.05
N GLU A 126 4.23 -13.58 -19.46
CA GLU A 126 4.53 -12.88 -18.24
C GLU A 126 3.46 -13.20 -17.20
N GLY A 127 3.89 -13.55 -15.99
CA GLY A 127 3.05 -13.72 -14.82
C GLY A 127 3.49 -12.79 -13.72
N ALA A 128 2.53 -12.11 -13.07
CA ALA A 128 2.79 -11.31 -11.88
C ALA A 128 1.84 -11.70 -10.76
N LEU A 129 2.39 -11.80 -9.55
CA LEU A 129 1.68 -12.03 -8.30
C LEU A 129 2.07 -10.92 -7.33
N ARG A 130 1.08 -10.21 -6.75
CA ARG A 130 1.32 -9.32 -5.62
C ARG A 130 0.37 -9.67 -4.49
N LEU A 131 0.96 -9.95 -3.33
CA LEU A 131 0.27 -10.21 -2.08
C LEU A 131 0.49 -9.02 -1.16
N THR A 132 -0.59 -8.41 -0.69
CA THR A 132 -0.53 -7.33 0.28
C THR A 132 -1.30 -7.77 1.52
N ASN A 133 -0.64 -7.71 2.67
CA ASN A 133 -1.25 -7.91 3.98
C ASN A 133 -1.04 -6.63 4.79
N ASN A 134 -2.14 -6.02 5.20
CA ASN A 134 -2.13 -4.84 6.04
C ASN A 134 -2.84 -5.14 7.34
N LYS A 135 -2.24 -4.74 8.45
CA LYS A 135 -2.84 -4.78 9.77
C LYS A 135 -2.81 -3.37 10.36
N THR A 136 -3.97 -2.86 10.70
CA THR A 136 -4.13 -1.57 11.39
C THR A 136 -4.66 -1.83 12.79
N THR A 137 -3.98 -1.32 13.79
CA THR A 137 -4.46 -1.32 15.18
C THR A 137 -4.52 0.11 15.70
N GLN A 138 -5.58 0.42 16.42
CA GLN A 138 -5.77 1.74 17.02
C GLN A 138 -6.29 1.55 18.45
N ASN A 139 -5.78 2.33 19.36
CA ASN A 139 -6.37 2.48 20.67
C ASN A 139 -6.52 3.97 21.03
N LYS A 140 -7.58 4.29 21.72
CA LYS A 140 -7.79 5.59 22.35
C LYS A 140 -7.84 5.40 23.83
N ILE A 141 -7.13 6.27 24.55
CA ILE A 141 -7.09 6.33 26.00
C ILE A 141 -7.65 7.69 26.40
N PRO A 142 -8.47 7.79 27.45
CA PRO A 142 -8.95 9.06 27.96
C PRO A 142 -7.79 9.96 28.38
N ILE A 143 -7.91 11.25 28.08
CA ILE A 143 -6.86 12.22 28.30
C ILE A 143 -7.22 13.05 29.54
N TYR A 144 -6.24 13.28 30.41
CA TYR A 144 -6.38 14.07 31.62
C TYR A 144 -5.56 15.35 31.49
N ASN A 145 -6.16 16.46 31.88
CA ASN A 145 -5.48 17.72 32.15
C ASN A 145 -5.44 17.96 33.66
N TYR A 146 -4.71 18.96 34.11
CA TYR A 146 -4.60 19.28 35.50
C TYR A 146 -5.22 20.65 35.81
N ASN A 147 -5.91 20.73 36.93
CA ASN A 147 -6.44 22.00 37.44
C ASN A 147 -5.37 22.79 38.22
N VAL A 148 -5.72 23.98 38.71
CA VAL A 148 -4.82 24.85 39.47
C VAL A 148 -4.32 24.20 40.78
N ALA A 149 -5.10 23.26 41.32
CA ALA A 149 -4.77 22.50 42.52
C ALA A 149 -3.90 21.26 42.22
N ASN A 150 -3.47 21.09 40.95
CA ASN A 150 -2.73 19.94 40.44
C ASN A 150 -3.51 18.60 40.53
N GLU A 151 -4.82 18.67 40.42
CA GLU A 151 -5.69 17.49 40.38
C GLU A 151 -6.03 17.12 38.95
N PRO A 152 -6.03 15.83 38.57
CA PRO A 152 -6.35 15.40 37.20
C PRO A 152 -7.84 15.61 36.89
N MET A 153 -8.12 16.17 35.73
CA MET A 153 -9.47 16.36 35.19
C MET A 153 -9.60 15.70 33.84
N LEU A 154 -10.60 14.83 33.70
CA LEU A 154 -10.90 14.20 32.44
C LEU A 154 -11.25 15.26 31.36
N ARG A 155 -10.56 15.21 30.24
CA ARG A 155 -10.83 16.10 29.10
C ARG A 155 -11.94 15.54 28.21
N ASP A 156 -13.07 16.21 28.18
CA ASP A 156 -14.29 15.73 27.49
C ASP A 156 -14.44 16.25 26.04
N SER A 157 -13.75 17.29 25.65
CA SER A 157 -14.01 17.98 24.38
C SER A 157 -13.37 17.27 23.17
N GLY A 158 -14.14 16.45 22.45
CA GLY A 158 -13.79 15.95 21.12
C GLY A 158 -12.91 14.70 21.06
N TYR A 159 -12.38 14.24 22.20
CA TYR A 159 -11.41 13.14 22.26
C TYR A 159 -11.99 11.84 22.83
N GLY A 160 -13.19 11.91 23.38
CA GLY A 160 -13.85 10.76 24.03
C GLY A 160 -13.39 10.52 25.45
N THR A 161 -14.31 10.05 26.27
CA THR A 161 -14.13 9.81 27.71
C THR A 161 -13.99 8.34 28.05
N VAL A 162 -14.03 7.47 27.03
CA VAL A 162 -13.93 6.02 27.19
C VAL A 162 -12.81 5.47 26.35
N THR A 163 -12.18 4.44 26.84
CA THR A 163 -11.17 3.69 26.08
C THR A 163 -11.80 3.03 24.85
N TYR A 164 -11.03 2.96 23.77
CA TYR A 164 -11.47 2.35 22.51
C TYR A 164 -10.34 1.55 21.89
N VAL A 165 -10.67 0.41 21.33
CA VAL A 165 -9.75 -0.41 20.53
C VAL A 165 -10.38 -0.76 19.19
N TYR A 166 -9.58 -0.70 18.15
CA TYR A 166 -9.93 -1.12 16.81
C TYR A 166 -8.78 -1.94 16.19
N ASP A 167 -9.12 -3.06 15.59
CA ASP A 167 -8.20 -3.91 14.80
C ASP A 167 -8.83 -4.15 13.44
N ASN A 168 -8.08 -3.90 12.39
CA ASN A 168 -8.48 -4.18 11.02
C ASN A 168 -7.39 -4.96 10.30
N ARG A 169 -7.79 -5.99 9.58
CA ARG A 169 -6.92 -6.81 8.74
C ARG A 169 -7.43 -6.79 7.32
N TYR A 170 -6.58 -6.38 6.44
CA TYR A 170 -6.84 -6.24 5.03
C TYR A 170 -5.86 -7.11 4.26
N LYS A 171 -6.38 -7.94 3.38
CA LYS A 171 -5.59 -8.80 2.50
C LYS A 171 -5.99 -8.54 1.06
N GLN A 172 -5.01 -8.30 0.21
CA GLN A 172 -5.22 -8.14 -1.23
C GLN A 172 -4.29 -9.05 -2.01
N ASN A 173 -4.86 -9.79 -2.97
CA ASN A 173 -4.13 -10.60 -3.92
C ASN A 173 -4.38 -10.05 -5.32
N TYR A 174 -3.31 -9.73 -6.02
CA TYR A 174 -3.34 -9.33 -7.41
C TYR A 174 -2.59 -10.34 -8.26
N TYR A 175 -3.22 -10.76 -9.34
CA TYR A 175 -2.68 -11.67 -10.33
C TYR A 175 -2.75 -10.99 -11.70
N ALA A 176 -1.68 -11.06 -12.46
CA ALA A 176 -1.67 -10.64 -13.86
C ALA A 176 -0.99 -11.68 -14.73
N VAL A 177 -1.53 -11.90 -15.89
CA VAL A 177 -0.96 -12.75 -16.93
C VAL A 177 -1.01 -11.99 -18.25
N ASN A 178 0.14 -11.87 -18.91
CA ASN A 178 0.27 -11.32 -20.24
C ASN A 178 0.88 -12.38 -21.13
N VAL A 179 0.24 -12.65 -22.26
CA VAL A 179 0.82 -13.46 -23.33
C VAL A 179 0.75 -12.67 -24.61
N TYR A 180 1.89 -12.43 -25.22
CA TYR A 180 1.94 -11.67 -26.45
C TYR A 180 3.07 -12.15 -27.35
N THR A 181 2.93 -11.87 -28.64
CA THR A 181 3.91 -12.22 -29.64
C THR A 181 4.16 -11.04 -30.55
N ASP A 182 5.38 -10.88 -30.99
CA ASP A 182 5.74 -9.94 -32.04
C ASP A 182 6.51 -10.62 -33.17
N TYR A 183 6.22 -10.19 -34.38
CA TYR A 183 6.96 -10.56 -35.58
C TYR A 183 7.42 -9.32 -36.29
N SER A 184 8.70 -9.25 -36.58
CA SER A 184 9.30 -8.16 -37.35
C SER A 184 10.00 -8.69 -38.59
N HIS A 185 9.77 -8.04 -39.71
CA HIS A 185 10.41 -8.40 -40.97
C HIS A 185 10.82 -7.14 -41.75
N SER A 186 12.01 -7.21 -42.38
CA SER A 186 12.54 -6.13 -43.20
C SER A 186 12.83 -6.68 -44.62
N PHE A 187 12.33 -5.99 -45.62
CA PHE A 187 12.67 -6.29 -47.04
C PHE A 187 12.95 -4.98 -47.78
N GLY A 188 14.16 -4.87 -48.29
CA GLY A 188 14.63 -3.65 -48.93
C GLY A 188 14.55 -2.44 -47.99
N LYS A 189 13.73 -1.45 -48.39
CA LYS A 189 13.54 -0.20 -47.61
C LYS A 189 12.32 -0.23 -46.70
N HIS A 190 11.62 -1.37 -46.63
CA HIS A 190 10.40 -1.56 -45.87
C HIS A 190 10.69 -2.33 -44.57
N ASN A 191 10.21 -1.84 -43.45
CA ASN A 191 10.28 -2.53 -42.18
C ASN A 191 8.88 -2.61 -41.59
N GLY A 192 8.43 -3.81 -41.27
CA GLY A 192 7.13 -4.06 -40.64
C GLY A 192 7.28 -4.79 -39.31
N LYS A 193 6.46 -4.45 -38.34
CA LYS A 193 6.33 -5.16 -37.07
C LYS A 193 4.87 -5.29 -36.70
N VAL A 194 4.45 -6.50 -36.37
CA VAL A 194 3.13 -6.80 -35.83
C VAL A 194 3.29 -7.33 -34.41
N LEU A 195 2.45 -6.89 -33.51
CA LEU A 195 2.36 -7.40 -32.15
C LEU A 195 0.89 -7.71 -31.86
N LEU A 196 0.65 -8.90 -31.28
CA LEU A 196 -0.67 -9.34 -30.84
C LEU A 196 -0.53 -9.90 -29.42
N GLY A 197 -1.50 -9.63 -28.58
CA GLY A 197 -1.44 -10.11 -27.20
C GLY A 197 -2.77 -10.13 -26.49
N LEU A 198 -2.74 -10.82 -25.35
CA LEU A 198 -3.83 -10.88 -24.38
C LEU A 198 -3.28 -10.51 -23.01
N ASN A 199 -4.13 -9.86 -22.23
CA ASN A 199 -3.89 -9.49 -20.85
C ASN A 199 -5.04 -10.00 -19.99
N TYR A 200 -4.74 -10.55 -18.83
CA TYR A 200 -5.71 -10.88 -17.80
C TYR A 200 -5.21 -10.40 -16.44
N GLU A 201 -6.07 -9.73 -15.72
CA GLU A 201 -5.79 -9.27 -14.36
C GLU A 201 -6.94 -9.63 -13.42
N ARG A 202 -6.59 -9.97 -12.19
CA ARG A 202 -7.57 -10.23 -11.14
C ARG A 202 -7.10 -9.64 -9.81
N TYR A 203 -8.02 -8.95 -9.16
CA TYR A 203 -7.91 -8.48 -7.79
C TYR A 203 -8.89 -9.24 -6.91
N ASN A 204 -8.42 -9.76 -5.80
CA ASN A 204 -9.25 -10.25 -4.72
C ASN A 204 -8.84 -9.51 -3.45
N GLN A 205 -9.82 -9.03 -2.72
CA GLN A 205 -9.62 -8.34 -1.47
C GLN A 205 -10.57 -8.88 -0.44
N ASP A 206 -10.07 -9.15 0.74
CA ASP A 206 -10.88 -9.39 1.93
C ASP A 206 -10.38 -8.49 3.07
N ASN A 207 -11.29 -8.06 3.91
CA ASN A 207 -11.00 -7.34 5.12
C ASN A 207 -11.90 -7.84 6.25
N MET A 208 -11.36 -7.80 7.45
CA MET A 208 -12.06 -8.08 8.70
C MET A 208 -11.64 -7.04 9.73
N TRP A 209 -12.62 -6.45 10.39
CA TRP A 209 -12.37 -5.49 11.44
C TRP A 209 -13.19 -5.78 12.69
N ALA A 210 -12.67 -5.39 13.82
CA ALA A 210 -13.39 -5.44 15.09
C ALA A 210 -13.03 -4.23 15.95
N SER A 211 -13.95 -3.83 16.82
CA SER A 211 -13.76 -2.74 17.78
C SER A 211 -14.51 -3.00 19.06
N GLY A 212 -14.11 -2.31 20.12
CA GLY A 212 -14.81 -2.32 21.39
C GLY A 212 -14.35 -1.17 22.27
N THR A 213 -15.11 -0.89 23.33
CA THR A 213 -14.84 0.16 24.32
C THR A 213 -14.74 -0.43 25.71
N ASP A 214 -14.40 0.43 26.68
CA ASP A 214 -14.33 0.11 28.12
C ASP A 214 -13.32 -1.02 28.38
N LEU A 215 -12.04 -0.70 28.23
CA LEU A 215 -10.95 -1.63 28.53
C LEU A 215 -10.90 -1.94 30.04
N THR A 216 -10.67 -3.20 30.37
CA THR A 216 -10.40 -3.62 31.76
C THR A 216 -9.12 -2.99 32.31
N THR A 217 -8.13 -2.76 31.43
CA THR A 217 -6.87 -2.06 31.75
C THR A 217 -6.37 -1.33 30.52
N GLU A 218 -5.83 -0.13 30.72
CA GLU A 218 -5.29 0.71 29.63
C GLU A 218 -3.91 0.24 29.17
N ASP A 219 -3.16 -0.45 30.02
CA ASP A 219 -1.82 -0.97 29.71
C ASP A 219 -1.82 -2.06 28.62
N LYS A 220 -2.97 -2.71 28.40
CA LYS A 220 -3.13 -3.81 27.44
C LYS A 220 -4.34 -3.58 26.52
N PRO A 221 -4.21 -2.69 25.54
CA PRO A 221 -5.33 -2.30 24.68
C PRO A 221 -5.62 -3.38 23.62
N PHE A 222 -6.08 -4.55 24.07
CA PHE A 222 -6.51 -5.64 23.20
C PHE A 222 -8.04 -5.72 23.13
N LEU A 223 -8.58 -6.15 21.99
CA LEU A 223 -10.01 -6.37 21.80
C LEU A 223 -10.61 -7.32 22.84
N SER A 224 -9.85 -8.31 23.33
CA SER A 224 -10.29 -9.25 24.36
C SER A 224 -10.55 -8.56 25.71
N GLN A 225 -9.95 -7.39 25.95
CA GLN A 225 -10.09 -6.62 27.19
C GLN A 225 -11.25 -5.62 27.16
N THR A 226 -11.91 -5.44 26.01
CA THR A 226 -13.06 -4.54 25.90
C THR A 226 -14.29 -5.16 26.53
N GLN A 227 -15.07 -4.35 27.26
CA GLN A 227 -16.28 -4.78 27.97
C GLN A 227 -17.56 -4.41 27.22
N SER A 228 -17.54 -3.30 26.49
CA SER A 228 -18.73 -2.69 25.90
C SER A 228 -18.58 -2.42 24.41
N ASN A 229 -19.70 -2.12 23.73
CA ASN A 229 -19.79 -1.65 22.36
C ASN A 229 -18.97 -2.49 21.35
N LYS A 230 -18.95 -3.80 21.55
CA LYS A 230 -18.24 -4.72 20.65
C LYS A 230 -18.91 -4.75 19.30
N LYS A 231 -18.13 -4.42 18.27
CA LYS A 231 -18.58 -4.42 16.87
C LYS A 231 -17.55 -5.16 16.02
N ASN A 232 -18.01 -5.80 14.99
CA ASN A 232 -17.17 -6.40 13.97
C ASN A 232 -17.84 -6.29 12.60
N GLY A 233 -17.07 -6.50 11.58
CA GLY A 233 -17.56 -6.60 10.23
C GLY A 233 -16.47 -7.17 9.33
N ASP A 234 -16.90 -7.63 8.19
CA ASP A 234 -16.03 -8.14 7.14
C ASP A 234 -16.50 -7.63 5.78
N GLY A 235 -15.64 -7.76 4.80
CA GLY A 235 -15.96 -7.42 3.43
C GLY A 235 -15.11 -8.23 2.46
N TYR A 236 -15.73 -8.63 1.37
CA TYR A 236 -15.06 -9.27 0.27
C TYR A 236 -15.34 -8.53 -1.04
N TRP A 237 -14.29 -8.31 -1.82
CA TRP A 237 -14.41 -7.65 -3.10
C TRP A 237 -13.48 -8.29 -4.12
N ASN A 238 -13.94 -8.46 -5.34
CA ASN A 238 -13.13 -8.94 -6.43
C ASN A 238 -13.41 -8.17 -7.74
N ARG A 239 -12.39 -8.13 -8.58
CA ARG A 239 -12.46 -7.58 -9.93
C ARG A 239 -11.56 -8.39 -10.84
N ALA A 240 -12.03 -8.67 -12.03
CA ALA A 240 -11.22 -9.21 -13.11
C ALA A 240 -11.38 -8.35 -14.37
N THR A 241 -10.30 -8.20 -15.11
CA THR A 241 -10.27 -7.59 -16.44
C THR A 241 -9.53 -8.51 -17.40
N ALA A 242 -9.99 -8.57 -18.62
CA ALA A 242 -9.32 -9.29 -19.70
C ALA A 242 -9.35 -8.44 -20.95
N GLY A 243 -8.27 -8.44 -21.71
CA GLY A 243 -8.17 -7.64 -22.92
C GLY A 243 -7.32 -8.31 -24.00
N TYR A 244 -7.67 -8.02 -25.23
CA TYR A 244 -6.87 -8.34 -26.41
C TYR A 244 -6.31 -7.04 -26.96
N PHE A 245 -5.06 -7.08 -27.40
CA PHE A 245 -4.42 -5.90 -27.98
C PHE A 245 -3.58 -6.28 -29.18
N GLY A 246 -3.47 -5.33 -30.11
CA GLY A 246 -2.65 -5.47 -31.30
C GLY A 246 -2.00 -4.15 -31.68
N ARG A 247 -0.80 -4.25 -32.20
CA ARG A 247 -0.04 -3.12 -32.72
C ARG A 247 0.55 -3.48 -34.06
N PHE A 248 0.47 -2.56 -35.01
CA PHE A 248 1.14 -2.63 -36.29
C PHE A 248 2.04 -1.41 -36.45
N ASN A 249 3.32 -1.63 -36.69
CA ASN A 249 4.29 -0.60 -37.01
C ASN A 249 4.82 -0.82 -38.41
N TYR A 250 4.90 0.24 -39.18
CA TYR A 250 5.48 0.22 -40.51
C TYR A 250 6.41 1.41 -40.71
N ASN A 251 7.56 1.16 -41.31
CA ASN A 251 8.58 2.16 -41.57
C ASN A 251 9.09 1.99 -43.00
N TYR A 252 9.05 3.05 -43.79
CA TYR A 252 9.63 3.11 -45.14
C TYR A 252 10.80 4.08 -45.17
N MET A 253 12.00 3.56 -45.48
CA MET A 253 13.26 4.31 -45.57
C MET A 253 13.64 5.12 -44.30
N SER A 254 13.12 4.79 -43.11
CA SER A 254 13.21 5.59 -41.91
C SER A 254 12.66 7.03 -42.06
N LYS A 255 11.89 7.28 -43.09
CA LYS A 255 11.35 8.60 -43.45
C LYS A 255 9.83 8.66 -43.22
N TYR A 256 9.11 7.60 -43.52
CA TYR A 256 7.66 7.52 -43.34
C TYR A 256 7.36 6.43 -42.33
N LEU A 257 6.71 6.84 -41.22
CA LEU A 257 6.40 5.98 -40.11
C LEU A 257 4.88 5.93 -39.93
N LEU A 258 4.33 4.72 -39.75
CA LEU A 258 2.94 4.48 -39.42
C LEU A 258 2.86 3.56 -38.23
N GLU A 259 2.05 3.93 -37.25
CA GLU A 259 1.72 3.07 -36.09
C GLU A 259 0.19 3.01 -35.94
N MET A 260 -0.33 1.81 -35.73
CA MET A 260 -1.73 1.54 -35.44
C MET A 260 -1.81 0.68 -34.19
N ASN A 261 -2.65 1.08 -33.23
CA ASN A 261 -2.90 0.35 -32.00
C ASN A 261 -4.40 0.09 -31.87
N LEU A 262 -4.75 -1.15 -31.51
CA LEU A 262 -6.12 -1.56 -31.21
C LEU A 262 -6.13 -2.31 -29.90
N ARG A 263 -7.16 -2.07 -29.06
CA ARG A 263 -7.37 -2.80 -27.82
C ARG A 263 -8.87 -3.00 -27.57
N TYR A 264 -9.21 -4.19 -27.13
CA TYR A 264 -10.55 -4.54 -26.69
C TYR A 264 -10.47 -5.09 -25.27
N ASP A 265 -11.21 -4.50 -24.32
CA ASP A 265 -11.17 -4.85 -22.90
C ASP A 265 -12.56 -5.21 -22.41
N GLY A 266 -12.62 -6.27 -21.59
CA GLY A 266 -13.76 -6.67 -20.79
C GLY A 266 -13.49 -6.55 -19.30
N SER A 267 -14.50 -6.17 -18.52
CA SER A 267 -14.38 -6.03 -17.06
C SER A 267 -15.55 -6.72 -16.36
N SER A 268 -15.24 -7.45 -15.28
CA SER A 268 -16.24 -8.08 -14.41
C SER A 268 -17.15 -7.09 -13.68
N LYS A 269 -16.83 -5.79 -13.70
CA LYS A 269 -17.68 -4.73 -13.11
C LYS A 269 -18.93 -4.43 -13.94
N PHE A 270 -18.90 -4.75 -15.21
CA PHE A 270 -20.08 -4.60 -16.07
C PHE A 270 -20.97 -5.86 -16.01
N ARG A 271 -22.26 -5.71 -16.26
CA ARG A 271 -23.19 -6.83 -16.38
C ARG A 271 -22.77 -7.75 -17.54
N PRO A 272 -23.12 -9.06 -17.51
CA PRO A 272 -22.72 -10.00 -18.56
C PRO A 272 -23.06 -9.56 -19.98
N GLU A 273 -24.20 -8.88 -20.17
CA GLU A 273 -24.64 -8.34 -21.45
C GLU A 273 -23.81 -7.16 -21.97
N ASN A 274 -22.97 -6.54 -21.13
CA ASN A 274 -22.17 -5.35 -21.44
C ASN A 274 -20.66 -5.58 -21.20
N ARG A 275 -20.23 -6.83 -21.19
CA ARG A 275 -18.82 -7.20 -21.03
C ARG A 275 -18.07 -7.27 -22.33
#